data_e66f1ea8585f1ae015ed3dbc206bb600
#
_entry.id   e66f1ea8585f1ae015ed3dbc206bb600
#
_cell.length_a   1.000
_cell.length_b   1.000
_cell.length_c   1.000
_cell.angle_alpha   90.00
_cell.angle_beta   90.00
_cell.angle_gamma   90.00
#
_symmetry.space_group_name_H-M   'P 1'
#
loop_
_entity.id
_entity.type
_entity.pdbx_description
1 polymer ?
#
loop_
_entity_poly.entity_id
_entity_poly.type
_entity_poly.pdbx_seq_one_letter_code
_entity_poly.pdbx_strand_id
1 'polypeptide(L)'
;MSSSQLSKELAQIALTMQSERTGHTPKAVTVVASEETVVLTLHEALTPAEKILAGSESGAARVEQYHRALFAVSCDELRKEIQRLTGRKVREAAVVVEPATGAIVHAFTSGTVVQIFQLEPHGVTTHVSAGIAPDSTEAAG
;
A
#
# COMPACT_ATOMS: atom_id res chain seq x y z
N MET A 1 3.03 -15.40 -15.96
CA MET A 1 1.87 -14.71 -15.42
C MET A 1 1.83 -13.30 -15.93
N SER A 2 0.68 -12.83 -16.37
CA SER A 2 0.57 -11.50 -16.92
C SER A 2 0.56 -10.46 -15.78
N SER A 3 0.84 -9.23 -16.12
CA SER A 3 0.80 -8.17 -15.14
C SER A 3 -0.57 -8.03 -14.52
N SER A 4 -1.61 -8.16 -15.30
CA SER A 4 -2.93 -8.02 -14.78
C SER A 4 -3.28 -9.16 -13.83
N GLN A 5 -2.80 -10.34 -14.12
CA GLN A 5 -3.05 -11.47 -13.28
C GLN A 5 -2.27 -11.35 -11.96
N LEU A 6 -1.05 -10.88 -12.04
CA LEU A 6 -0.24 -10.64 -10.86
C LEU A 6 -0.94 -9.61 -9.96
N SER A 7 -1.41 -8.52 -10.54
CA SER A 7 -2.09 -7.49 -9.76
C SER A 7 -3.34 -8.03 -9.08
N LYS A 8 -4.10 -8.85 -9.79
CA LYS A 8 -5.30 -9.41 -9.21
C LYS A 8 -5.00 -10.33 -8.04
N GLU A 9 -3.99 -11.17 -8.22
CA GLU A 9 -3.66 -12.11 -7.15
C GLU A 9 -3.09 -11.39 -5.93
N LEU A 10 -2.24 -10.41 -6.15
CA LEU A 10 -1.70 -9.66 -5.02
C LEU A 10 -2.78 -8.86 -4.31
N ALA A 11 -3.70 -8.28 -5.06
CA ALA A 11 -4.79 -7.53 -4.47
C ALA A 11 -5.62 -8.43 -3.57
N GLN A 12 -5.91 -9.64 -4.05
CA GLN A 12 -6.71 -10.58 -3.27
C GLN A 12 -5.97 -11.05 -2.01
N ILE A 13 -4.68 -11.31 -2.13
CA ILE A 13 -3.89 -11.73 -0.99
C ILE A 13 -3.86 -10.63 0.06
N ALA A 14 -3.60 -9.40 -0.35
CA ALA A 14 -3.52 -8.29 0.59
C ALA A 14 -4.87 -8.02 1.25
N LEU A 15 -5.95 -8.12 0.49
CA LEU A 15 -7.28 -7.91 1.02
C LEU A 15 -7.58 -8.95 2.09
N THR A 16 -7.31 -10.21 1.81
CA THR A 16 -7.57 -11.30 2.72
C THR A 16 -6.73 -11.17 3.99
N MET A 17 -5.45 -10.86 3.83
CA MET A 17 -4.58 -10.70 4.98
C MET A 17 -5.03 -9.57 5.88
N GLN A 18 -5.39 -8.44 5.30
CA GLN A 18 -5.82 -7.30 6.09
C GLN A 18 -7.13 -7.63 6.80
N SER A 19 -8.04 -8.26 6.10
CA SER A 19 -9.32 -8.64 6.69
C SER A 19 -9.12 -9.60 7.85
N GLU A 20 -8.26 -10.57 7.69
CA GLU A 20 -8.03 -11.55 8.75
C GLU A 20 -7.34 -10.94 9.95
N ARG A 21 -6.44 -10.00 9.73
CA ARG A 21 -5.69 -9.45 10.83
C ARG A 21 -6.42 -8.34 11.57
N THR A 22 -7.27 -7.60 10.90
CA THR A 22 -7.96 -6.49 11.55
C THR A 22 -9.44 -6.75 11.78
N GLY A 23 -10.00 -7.75 11.14
CA GLY A 23 -11.43 -7.98 11.19
C GLY A 23 -12.23 -7.01 10.33
N HIS A 24 -11.54 -6.20 9.54
CA HIS A 24 -12.21 -5.20 8.69
C HIS A 24 -11.69 -5.36 7.28
N THR A 25 -12.60 -5.48 6.32
CA THR A 25 -12.21 -5.65 4.93
C THR A 25 -12.11 -4.30 4.25
N PRO A 26 -10.95 -3.95 3.69
CA PRO A 26 -10.82 -2.70 2.95
C PRO A 26 -11.82 -2.66 1.80
N LYS A 27 -12.22 -1.48 1.41
CA LYS A 27 -13.17 -1.32 0.32
C LYS A 27 -12.59 -1.85 -0.98
N ALA A 28 -11.31 -1.64 -1.20
CA ALA A 28 -10.64 -2.10 -2.40
C ALA A 28 -9.15 -2.12 -2.18
N VAL A 29 -8.45 -2.88 -3.01
CA VAL A 29 -6.99 -2.87 -3.00
C VAL A 29 -6.54 -2.62 -4.42
N THR A 30 -5.71 -1.61 -4.61
CA THR A 30 -5.15 -1.28 -5.91
C THR A 30 -3.70 -1.70 -5.93
N VAL A 31 -3.26 -2.34 -7.01
CA VAL A 31 -1.88 -2.77 -7.13
C VAL A 31 -1.26 -2.11 -8.35
N VAL A 32 -0.11 -1.49 -8.16
CA VAL A 32 0.67 -0.95 -9.26
C VAL A 32 2.01 -1.66 -9.22
N ALA A 33 2.38 -2.29 -10.31
CA ALA A 33 3.62 -3.05 -10.34
C ALA A 33 4.45 -2.69 -11.56
N SER A 34 5.73 -2.57 -11.36
CA SER A 34 6.68 -2.38 -12.44
C SER A 34 7.74 -3.45 -12.26
N GLU A 35 8.81 -3.37 -13.03
CA GLU A 35 9.86 -4.36 -12.89
C GLU A 35 10.51 -4.33 -11.53
N GLU A 36 10.57 -3.19 -10.88
CA GLU A 36 11.33 -3.07 -9.66
C GLU A 36 10.50 -2.70 -8.44
N THR A 37 9.25 -2.43 -8.61
CA THR A 37 8.44 -1.91 -7.51
C THR A 37 7.02 -2.46 -7.55
N VAL A 38 6.49 -2.80 -6.39
CA VAL A 38 5.10 -3.19 -6.26
C VAL A 38 4.49 -2.29 -5.19
N VAL A 39 3.41 -1.59 -5.52
CA VAL A 39 2.74 -0.73 -4.56
C VAL A 39 1.29 -1.20 -4.41
N LEU A 40 0.91 -1.45 -3.17
CA LEU A 40 -0.44 -1.87 -2.87
C LEU A 40 -1.11 -0.77 -2.07
N THR A 41 -2.26 -0.31 -2.52
CA THR A 41 -3.02 0.69 -1.77
C THR A 41 -4.31 0.03 -1.27
N LEU A 42 -4.46 0.00 0.04
CA LEU A 42 -5.65 -0.56 0.65
C LEU A 42 -6.56 0.60 0.98
N HIS A 43 -7.71 0.67 0.33
CA HIS A 43 -8.63 1.80 0.44
C HIS A 43 -9.62 1.58 1.56
N GLU A 44 -9.84 2.62 2.35
CA GLU A 44 -10.78 2.54 3.48
C GLU A 44 -10.46 1.35 4.35
N ALA A 45 -9.23 1.27 4.77
CA ALA A 45 -8.75 0.12 5.52
C ALA A 45 -8.88 0.29 7.02
N LEU A 46 -9.32 1.44 7.51
CA LEU A 46 -9.48 1.65 8.94
C LEU A 46 -10.85 1.18 9.39
N THR A 47 -10.91 0.57 10.56
CA THR A 47 -12.18 0.17 11.13
C THR A 47 -12.93 1.43 11.55
N PRO A 48 -14.24 1.34 11.79
CA PRO A 48 -14.98 2.51 12.28
C PRO A 48 -14.39 3.09 13.56
N ALA A 49 -13.94 2.24 14.47
CA ALA A 49 -13.34 2.74 15.70
C ALA A 49 -12.05 3.48 15.42
N GLU A 50 -11.27 2.99 14.49
CA GLU A 50 -10.02 3.66 14.12
C GLU A 50 -10.30 5.00 13.46
N LYS A 51 -11.36 5.09 12.68
CA LYS A 51 -11.71 6.36 12.05
C LYS A 51 -12.06 7.40 13.11
N ILE A 52 -12.74 6.98 14.14
CA ILE A 52 -13.07 7.90 15.23
C ILE A 52 -11.79 8.36 15.93
N LEU A 53 -10.90 7.43 16.23
CA LEU A 53 -9.64 7.78 16.85
C LEU A 53 -8.84 8.73 15.99
N ALA A 54 -8.84 8.52 14.70
CA ALA A 54 -8.04 9.33 13.79
C ALA A 54 -8.53 10.77 13.68
N GLY A 55 -9.66 11.08 14.30
CA GLY A 55 -10.16 12.45 14.28
C GLY A 55 -9.36 13.40 15.16
N SER A 56 -8.50 12.90 16.05
CA SER A 56 -7.63 13.78 16.84
C SER A 56 -6.19 13.48 16.45
N GLU A 57 -5.31 14.41 16.72
CA GLU A 57 -3.92 14.25 16.39
C GLU A 57 -3.29 13.08 17.11
N SER A 58 -3.52 12.96 18.39
CA SER A 58 -2.94 11.87 19.15
C SER A 58 -3.58 10.53 18.76
N GLY A 59 -4.85 10.50 18.45
CA GLY A 59 -5.50 9.30 18.01
C GLY A 59 -5.00 8.86 16.65
N ALA A 60 -4.78 9.81 15.74
CA ALA A 60 -4.25 9.49 14.43
C ALA A 60 -2.85 8.87 14.54
N ALA A 61 -2.04 9.40 15.46
CA ALA A 61 -0.71 8.84 15.69
C ALA A 61 -0.78 7.40 16.18
N ARG A 62 -1.76 7.09 17.05
CA ARG A 62 -1.93 5.74 17.53
C ARG A 62 -2.38 4.78 16.43
N VAL A 63 -3.27 5.23 15.57
CA VAL A 63 -3.72 4.42 14.45
C VAL A 63 -2.54 4.14 13.53
N GLU A 64 -1.72 5.13 13.29
CA GLU A 64 -0.56 4.97 12.44
C GLU A 64 0.41 3.97 13.05
N GLN A 65 0.69 4.08 14.34
CA GLN A 65 1.57 3.14 14.99
C GLN A 65 1.06 1.72 14.94
N TYR A 66 -0.23 1.55 15.14
CA TYR A 66 -0.85 0.23 15.08
C TYR A 66 -0.65 -0.42 13.72
N HIS A 67 -0.93 0.34 12.65
CA HIS A 67 -0.81 -0.23 11.32
C HIS A 67 0.66 -0.43 10.90
N ARG A 68 1.57 0.37 11.41
CA ARG A 68 2.98 0.12 11.17
C ARG A 68 3.41 -1.16 11.86
N ALA A 69 2.96 -1.39 13.08
CA ALA A 69 3.27 -2.62 13.79
C ALA A 69 2.67 -3.83 13.09
N LEU A 70 1.45 -3.68 12.59
CA LEU A 70 0.78 -4.76 11.89
C LEU A 70 1.51 -5.09 10.59
N PHE A 71 1.97 -4.07 9.87
CA PHE A 71 2.74 -4.28 8.67
C PHE A 71 4.04 -5.02 8.97
N ALA A 72 4.70 -4.66 10.06
CA ALA A 72 5.95 -5.31 10.43
C ALA A 72 5.73 -6.81 10.65
N VAL A 73 4.58 -7.18 11.22
CA VAL A 73 4.28 -8.59 11.45
C VAL A 73 3.90 -9.28 10.15
N SER A 74 3.23 -8.60 9.25
CA SER A 74 2.72 -9.20 8.02
C SER A 74 3.69 -9.16 6.86
N CYS A 75 4.70 -8.34 6.97
CA CYS A 75 5.57 -8.02 5.84
C CYS A 75 6.26 -9.25 5.24
N ASP A 76 6.72 -10.14 6.10
CA ASP A 76 7.43 -11.34 5.59
C ASP A 76 6.53 -12.20 4.74
N GLU A 77 5.28 -12.33 5.13
CA GLU A 77 4.36 -13.13 4.36
C GLU A 77 4.09 -12.49 3.00
N LEU A 78 3.92 -11.18 2.97
CA LEU A 78 3.71 -10.47 1.71
C LEU A 78 4.95 -10.56 0.83
N ARG A 79 6.13 -10.46 1.41
CA ARG A 79 7.36 -10.60 0.65
C ARG A 79 7.45 -11.97 -0.02
N LYS A 80 7.07 -13.00 0.71
CA LYS A 80 7.11 -14.35 0.16
C LYS A 80 6.12 -14.50 -0.99
N GLU A 81 4.94 -13.92 -0.84
CA GLU A 81 3.94 -14.00 -1.90
C GLU A 81 4.38 -13.24 -3.14
N ILE A 82 4.99 -12.07 -2.95
CA ILE A 82 5.48 -11.30 -4.08
C ILE A 82 6.59 -12.07 -4.79
N GLN A 83 7.50 -12.69 -4.02
CA GLN A 83 8.56 -13.47 -4.63
C GLN A 83 7.99 -14.67 -5.37
N ARG A 84 6.97 -15.32 -4.81
CA ARG A 84 6.36 -16.46 -5.46
C ARG A 84 5.73 -16.06 -6.80
N LEU A 85 5.07 -14.91 -6.83
CA LEU A 85 4.37 -14.49 -8.02
C LEU A 85 5.27 -13.84 -9.07
N THR A 86 6.31 -13.15 -8.64
CA THR A 86 7.17 -12.43 -9.58
C THR A 86 8.49 -13.13 -9.88
N GLY A 87 8.88 -14.05 -9.02
CA GLY A 87 10.20 -14.68 -9.14
C GLY A 87 11.32 -13.79 -8.64
N ARG A 88 11.01 -12.64 -8.06
CA ARG A 88 12.03 -11.69 -7.65
C ARG A 88 11.95 -11.41 -6.16
N LYS A 89 13.11 -11.28 -5.53
CA LYS A 89 13.15 -11.01 -4.12
C LYS A 89 12.86 -9.57 -3.81
N VAL A 90 12.14 -9.33 -2.74
CA VAL A 90 11.88 -7.98 -2.28
C VAL A 90 13.05 -7.55 -1.42
N ARG A 91 13.65 -6.42 -1.72
CA ARG A 91 14.77 -5.93 -0.92
C ARG A 91 14.32 -4.98 0.15
N GLU A 92 13.35 -4.14 -0.11
CA GLU A 92 12.90 -3.15 0.84
C GLU A 92 11.39 -3.10 0.88
N ALA A 93 10.84 -2.77 2.03
CA ALA A 93 9.40 -2.64 2.18
C ALA A 93 9.12 -1.47 3.09
N ALA A 94 8.05 -0.75 2.80
CA ALA A 94 7.66 0.41 3.58
C ALA A 94 6.14 0.51 3.62
N VAL A 95 5.62 1.18 4.63
CA VAL A 95 4.18 1.38 4.74
C VAL A 95 3.92 2.85 5.04
N VAL A 96 2.88 3.38 4.42
CA VAL A 96 2.40 4.72 4.71
C VAL A 96 0.95 4.60 5.11
N VAL A 97 0.59 5.22 6.22
CA VAL A 97 -0.79 5.19 6.71
C VAL A 97 -1.31 6.60 6.61
N GLU A 98 -2.45 6.77 5.96
CA GLU A 98 -3.08 8.07 5.81
C GLU A 98 -4.35 8.10 6.63
N PRO A 99 -4.32 8.63 7.85
CA PRO A 99 -5.50 8.55 8.73
C PRO A 99 -6.70 9.32 8.22
N ALA A 100 -6.47 10.40 7.49
CA ALA A 100 -7.58 11.23 7.03
C ALA A 100 -8.46 10.50 6.01
N THR A 101 -7.85 9.73 5.12
CA THR A 101 -8.62 9.02 4.10
C THR A 101 -8.84 7.56 4.46
N GLY A 102 -8.11 7.06 5.44
CA GLY A 102 -8.18 5.66 5.79
C GLY A 102 -7.41 4.75 4.85
N ALA A 103 -6.54 5.32 4.02
CA ALA A 103 -5.77 4.52 3.08
C ALA A 103 -4.47 4.02 3.72
N ILE A 104 -4.06 2.82 3.38
CA ILE A 104 -2.80 2.26 3.80
C ILE A 104 -2.06 1.82 2.55
N VAL A 105 -0.83 2.25 2.40
CA VAL A 105 -0.05 1.97 1.21
C VAL A 105 1.18 1.15 1.58
N HIS A 106 1.33 0.00 0.95
CA HIS A 106 2.49 -0.86 1.15
C HIS A 106 3.34 -0.78 -0.10
N ALA A 107 4.61 -0.53 0.05
CA ALA A 107 5.53 -0.47 -1.08
C ALA A 107 6.65 -1.49 -0.89
N PHE A 108 6.92 -2.27 -1.92
CA PHE A 108 7.96 -3.30 -1.90
C PHE A 108 8.86 -3.04 -3.10
N THR A 109 10.16 -3.00 -2.89
CA THR A 109 11.04 -2.65 -3.97
C THR A 109 12.31 -3.47 -3.95
N SER A 110 12.91 -3.65 -5.10
CA SER A 110 14.16 -4.37 -5.20
C SER A 110 15.32 -3.38 -5.28
N GLY A 111 15.16 -2.20 -4.75
CA GLY A 111 16.29 -1.28 -4.65
C GLY A 111 16.08 0.07 -5.27
N THR A 112 14.91 0.32 -5.75
CA THR A 112 14.65 1.58 -6.40
C THR A 112 14.07 2.56 -5.39
N VAL A 113 14.12 3.82 -5.68
CA VAL A 113 13.52 4.82 -4.82
C VAL A 113 12.03 4.90 -5.13
N VAL A 114 11.21 4.91 -4.10
CA VAL A 114 9.77 4.97 -4.28
C VAL A 114 9.23 6.25 -3.67
N GLN A 115 8.46 6.98 -4.44
CA GLN A 115 7.78 8.17 -3.93
C GLN A 115 6.28 7.92 -4.03
N ILE A 116 5.56 8.22 -2.96
CA ILE A 116 4.14 7.94 -2.91
C ILE A 116 3.39 9.24 -2.77
N PHE A 117 2.44 9.48 -3.67
CA PHE A 117 1.63 10.68 -3.63
C PHE A 117 0.18 10.27 -3.56
N GLN A 118 -0.55 10.87 -2.64
CA GLN A 118 -1.98 10.61 -2.54
C GLN A 118 -2.70 11.74 -3.22
N LEU A 119 -3.61 11.43 -4.11
CA LEU A 119 -4.31 12.44 -4.88
C LEU A 119 -5.70 12.69 -4.34
N GLU A 120 -6.22 13.86 -4.62
CA GLU A 120 -7.57 14.17 -4.22
C GLU A 120 -8.55 13.23 -4.91
N PRO A 121 -9.58 12.89 -4.20
CA PRO A 121 -10.53 11.92 -4.74
C PRO A 121 -11.01 12.16 -6.12
N HIS A 122 -11.25 13.33 -6.51
CA HIS A 122 -11.75 13.34 -7.83
C HIS A 122 -11.06 14.41 -8.49
N GLY A 123 -10.64 14.27 -9.09
CA GLY A 123 -10.10 15.13 -9.60
C GLY A 123 -9.47 14.49 -10.62
N VAL A 124 -8.76 14.04 -10.70
CA VAL A 124 -8.11 13.55 -11.62
C VAL A 124 -7.62 12.40 -11.77
N THR A 125 -7.40 12.03 -12.17
CA THR A 125 -7.13 10.86 -12.43
C THR A 125 -5.88 10.51 -12.77
N THR A 126 -5.34 10.52 -13.09
CA THR A 126 -4.26 10.19 -13.48
C THR A 126 -3.47 9.19 -13.19
N HIS A 127 -3.09 8.71 -13.23
CA HIS A 127 -2.46 7.66 -12.96
C HIS A 127 -1.18 7.80 -12.86
N VAL A 128 -0.83 7.95 -12.28
CA VAL A 128 0.31 8.04 -12.02
C VAL A 128 1.05 6.95 -12.22
N SER A 129 0.63 6.16 -12.09
CA SER A 129 1.24 4.99 -12.27
C SER A 129 2.62 5.10 -12.52
N ALA A 130 2.99 4.51 -13.04
CA ALA A 130 4.24 4.41 -13.34
C ALA A 130 4.99 5.53 -13.38
N GLY A 131 4.78 6.14 -13.93
CA GLY A 131 5.56 7.08 -14.12
C GLY A 131 6.43 7.44 -13.17
N ILE A 132 6.15 7.72 -12.52
CA ILE A 132 6.86 8.11 -11.58
C ILE A 132 8.12 8.03 -11.64
N ALA A 133 8.37 7.45 -11.62
CA ALA A 133 9.59 7.18 -11.48
C ALA A 133 10.46 8.15 -11.93
N PRO A 134 10.94 8.03 -12.65
CA PRO A 134 11.97 8.71 -13.08
C PRO A 134 11.94 10.10 -13.06
N ASP A 135 11.71 10.54 -13.70
CA ASP A 135 11.80 11.78 -13.84
C ASP A 135 11.20 12.50 -12.93
N SER A 136 10.43 12.06 -12.62
CA SER A 136 9.78 12.67 -11.71
C SER A 136 10.70 13.38 -10.93
N THR A 137 11.65 12.95 -10.73
CA THR A 137 12.49 13.47 -9.95
C THR A 137 12.52 14.82 -10.17
N GLU A 138 12.84 15.22 -11.03
CA GLU A 138 12.99 16.48 -11.19
C GLU A 138 11.80 17.06 -11.04
N ALA A 139 11.13 16.64 -11.38
CA ALA A 139 9.91 17.14 -11.33
C ALA A 139 9.77 17.47 -10.01
N ALA A 140 10.21 16.90 -9.41
CA ALA A 140 9.98 17.01 -8.16
C ALA A 140 9.88 18.33 -7.93
N GLY A 141 10.43 18.60 -8.44
CA GLY A 141 10.30 19.74 -8.08
C GLY A 141 9.15 19.74 -7.80
#